data_a9af4da064fbe614c8e55db943984363
#
_entry.id   a9af4da064fbe614c8e55db943984363
#
_cell.length_a   1.000
_cell.length_b   1.000
_cell.length_c   1.000
_cell.angle_alpha   90.00
_cell.angle_beta   90.00
_cell.angle_gamma   90.00
#
_symmetry.space_group_name_H-M   'P 1'
#
loop_
_entity.id
_entity.type
_entity.pdbx_description
1 polymer ?
#
loop_
_entity_poly.entity_id
_entity_poly.type
_entity_poly.pdbx_seq_one_letter_code
_entity_poly.pdbx_strand_id
1 'polypeptide(L)'
;SSHERYRMLQRAKMLVAYCKRKGSLTLAQHGESGFDRDRIQLIANELASDLRTIDIDCASIIAIRRPMHASTVSALYDCVYDFAFFAYTTGHPALMYHLGDHDRCSVELRATLFSNDDEDLSQTPAAQELESALQGRNVAYRLEGEPGQLRMIVLMPRAGE
;
A
#
# COMPACT_ATOMS: atom_id res chain seq x y z
N SER A 1 -9.19 -6.80 27.57
CA SER A 1 -7.90 -6.44 28.19
C SER A 1 -7.41 -5.10 27.66
N SER A 2 -6.42 -4.51 28.29
CA SER A 2 -5.83 -3.25 27.85
C SER A 2 -5.12 -3.39 26.50
N HIS A 3 -4.54 -4.56 26.24
CA HIS A 3 -3.90 -4.88 24.95
C HIS A 3 -4.91 -4.92 23.80
N GLU A 4 -6.05 -5.55 24.01
CA GLU A 4 -7.14 -5.60 23.03
C GLU A 4 -7.68 -4.21 22.73
N ARG A 5 -7.90 -3.38 23.76
CA ARG A 5 -8.33 -1.99 23.59
C ARG A 5 -7.32 -1.18 22.78
N TYR A 6 -6.05 -1.37 23.06
CA TYR A 6 -4.96 -0.70 22.32
C TYR A 6 -4.99 -1.08 20.84
N ARG A 7 -5.12 -2.37 20.53
CA ARG A 7 -5.20 -2.84 19.13
C ARG A 7 -6.45 -2.34 18.42
N MET A 8 -7.57 -2.31 19.11
CA MET A 8 -8.81 -1.74 18.55
C MET A 8 -8.65 -0.26 18.21
N LEU A 9 -7.98 0.50 19.10
CA LEU A 9 -7.71 1.91 18.84
C LEU A 9 -6.77 2.11 17.65
N GLN A 10 -5.73 1.28 17.52
CA GLN A 10 -4.82 1.34 16.37
C GLN A 10 -5.57 1.06 15.07
N ARG A 11 -6.43 0.05 15.04
CA ARG A 11 -7.27 -0.26 13.86
C ARG A 11 -8.19 0.90 13.51
N ALA A 12 -8.80 1.54 14.49
CA ALA A 12 -9.64 2.70 14.28
C ALA A 12 -8.85 3.86 13.67
N LYS A 13 -7.64 4.11 14.14
CA LYS A 13 -6.75 5.15 13.59
C LYS A 13 -6.40 4.87 12.14
N MET A 14 -6.08 3.63 11.80
CA MET A 14 -5.81 3.23 10.41
C MET A 14 -7.02 3.49 9.51
N LEU A 15 -8.19 3.09 9.95
CA LEU A 15 -9.42 3.25 9.18
C LEU A 15 -9.77 4.72 8.96
N VAL A 16 -9.63 5.56 9.99
CA VAL A 16 -9.88 7.01 9.87
C VAL A 16 -8.91 7.64 8.87
N ALA A 17 -7.62 7.31 8.95
CA ALA A 17 -6.62 7.82 8.03
C ALA A 17 -6.91 7.39 6.59
N TYR A 18 -7.28 6.13 6.40
CA TYR A 18 -7.68 5.58 5.10
C TYR A 18 -8.89 6.33 4.52
N CYS A 19 -9.95 6.48 5.29
CA CYS A 19 -11.18 7.15 4.84
C CYS A 19 -10.91 8.62 4.47
N LYS A 20 -10.10 9.31 5.26
CA LYS A 20 -9.71 10.69 4.98
C LYS A 20 -8.96 10.81 3.66
N ARG A 21 -8.00 9.91 3.41
CA ARG A 21 -7.24 9.90 2.16
C ARG A 21 -8.11 9.55 0.96
N LYS A 22 -8.96 8.55 1.09
CA LYS A 22 -9.86 8.14 0.01
C LYS A 22 -10.85 9.24 -0.35
N GLY A 23 -11.38 9.97 0.63
CA GLY A 23 -12.23 11.14 0.37
C GLY A 23 -11.51 12.21 -0.42
N SER A 24 -10.28 12.54 -0.06
CA SER A 24 -9.43 13.48 -0.77
C SER A 24 -9.14 13.04 -2.22
N LEU A 25 -8.81 11.78 -2.43
CA LEU A 25 -8.54 11.24 -3.77
C LEU A 25 -9.81 11.17 -4.64
N THR A 26 -10.96 10.87 -4.04
CA THR A 26 -12.25 10.86 -4.76
C THR A 26 -12.60 12.25 -5.26
N LEU A 27 -12.38 13.29 -4.46
CA LEU A 27 -12.58 14.68 -4.89
C LEU A 27 -11.62 15.04 -6.03
N ALA A 28 -10.37 14.59 -5.97
CA ALA A 28 -9.36 14.87 -6.99
C ALA A 28 -9.65 14.16 -8.32
N GLN A 29 -10.40 13.06 -8.34
CA GLN A 29 -10.79 12.36 -9.58
C GLN A 29 -11.64 13.22 -10.51
N HIS A 30 -12.31 14.24 -9.98
CA HIS A 30 -13.10 15.17 -10.77
C HIS A 30 -12.28 16.35 -11.31
N GLY A 31 -11.00 16.44 -10.92
CA GLY A 31 -10.07 17.44 -11.44
C GLY A 31 -9.32 16.96 -12.68
N GLU A 32 -8.86 17.90 -13.50
CA GLU A 32 -8.12 17.59 -14.73
C GLU A 32 -6.62 17.38 -14.51
N SER A 33 -6.09 17.76 -13.35
CA SER A 33 -4.67 17.69 -13.06
C SER A 33 -4.23 16.28 -12.66
N GLY A 34 -3.16 15.78 -13.29
CA GLY A 34 -2.51 14.55 -12.89
C GLY A 34 -1.74 14.72 -11.56
N PHE A 35 -1.41 13.58 -10.96
CA PHE A 35 -0.56 13.52 -9.77
C PHE A 35 0.88 13.32 -10.20
N ASP A 36 1.71 14.33 -10.02
CA ASP A 36 3.15 14.24 -10.31
C ASP A 36 3.90 13.54 -9.16
N ARG A 37 5.20 13.34 -9.37
CA ARG A 37 6.07 12.69 -8.39
C ARG A 37 6.01 13.37 -7.02
N ASP A 38 6.08 14.70 -6.99
CA ASP A 38 6.14 15.45 -5.72
C ASP A 38 4.83 15.32 -4.95
N ARG A 39 3.70 15.37 -5.64
CA ARG A 39 2.38 15.21 -5.04
C ARG A 39 2.19 13.79 -4.48
N ILE A 40 2.64 12.78 -5.20
CA ILE A 40 2.60 11.39 -4.75
C ILE A 40 3.54 11.18 -3.56
N GLN A 41 4.72 11.82 -3.58
CA GLN A 41 5.64 11.75 -2.44
C GLN A 41 5.02 12.30 -1.17
N LEU A 42 4.24 13.38 -1.25
CA LEU A 42 3.51 13.92 -0.09
C LEU A 42 2.50 12.91 0.47
N ILE A 43 1.76 12.24 -0.41
CA ILE A 43 0.82 11.18 0.00
C ILE A 43 1.57 10.03 0.67
N ALA A 44 2.70 9.61 0.10
CA ALA A 44 3.54 8.56 0.69
C ALA A 44 4.07 8.95 2.07
N ASN A 45 4.51 10.20 2.24
CA ASN A 45 5.00 10.69 3.53
C ASN A 45 3.89 10.72 4.58
N GLU A 46 2.69 11.14 4.21
CA GLU A 46 1.54 11.13 5.13
C GLU A 46 1.16 9.70 5.53
N LEU A 47 1.15 8.77 4.59
CA LEU A 47 0.88 7.36 4.90
C LEU A 47 1.94 6.79 5.84
N ALA A 48 3.21 7.08 5.61
CA ALA A 48 4.29 6.66 6.50
C ALA A 48 4.12 7.21 7.91
N SER A 49 3.70 8.47 8.04
CA SER A 49 3.41 9.09 9.33
C SER A 49 2.23 8.42 10.04
N ASP A 50 1.16 8.12 9.30
CA ASP A 50 -0.01 7.43 9.85
C ASP A 50 0.34 6.02 10.32
N LEU A 51 1.12 5.28 9.54
CA LEU A 51 1.56 3.92 9.88
C LEU A 51 2.48 3.90 11.10
N ARG A 52 3.28 4.94 11.30
CA ARG A 52 4.12 5.05 12.49
C ARG A 52 3.30 5.14 13.77
N THR A 53 2.09 5.69 13.71
CA THR A 53 1.19 5.74 14.89
C THR A 53 0.70 4.37 15.33
N ILE A 54 0.84 3.36 14.49
CA ILE A 54 0.53 1.95 14.80
C ILE A 54 1.79 1.08 14.82
N ASP A 55 2.95 1.69 15.01
CA ASP A 55 4.25 1.04 15.14
C ASP A 55 4.70 0.29 13.88
N ILE A 56 4.34 0.80 12.71
CA ILE A 56 4.82 0.27 11.42
C ILE A 56 5.72 1.31 10.77
N ASP A 57 6.96 0.91 10.49
CA ASP A 57 7.90 1.70 9.70
C ASP A 57 7.70 1.40 8.22
N CYS A 58 7.37 2.44 7.45
CA CYS A 58 7.15 2.33 6.03
C CYS A 58 8.10 3.27 5.28
N ALA A 59 8.98 2.69 4.47
CA ALA A 59 9.84 3.45 3.57
C ALA A 59 9.27 3.42 2.15
N SER A 60 9.42 4.51 1.41
CA SER A 60 8.96 4.60 0.04
C SER A 60 10.01 5.21 -0.88
N ILE A 61 10.02 4.72 -2.11
CA ILE A 61 10.80 5.31 -3.21
C ILE A 61 9.82 5.60 -4.34
N ILE A 62 9.62 6.89 -4.65
CA ILE A 62 8.74 7.32 -5.72
C ILE A 62 9.62 7.75 -6.90
N ALA A 63 9.62 6.93 -7.94
CA ALA A 63 10.52 7.06 -9.09
C ALA A 63 9.74 7.13 -10.41
N ILE A 64 8.62 7.85 -10.42
CA ILE A 64 7.83 8.09 -11.63
C ILE A 64 8.32 9.35 -12.33
N ARG A 65 8.26 9.36 -13.66
CA ARG A 65 8.65 10.51 -14.48
C ARG A 65 7.47 11.29 -15.04
N ARG A 66 6.30 10.66 -15.12
CA ARG A 66 5.08 11.23 -15.68
C ARG A 66 3.95 11.22 -14.66
N PRO A 67 3.07 12.21 -14.67
CA PRO A 67 1.92 12.22 -13.78
C PRO A 67 1.02 11.00 -13.99
N MET A 68 0.32 10.62 -12.93
CA MET A 68 -0.69 9.57 -12.95
C MET A 68 -2.06 10.16 -12.71
N HIS A 69 -3.08 9.51 -13.26
CA HIS A 69 -4.46 9.87 -12.96
C HIS A 69 -4.81 9.56 -11.51
N ALA A 70 -5.69 10.37 -10.91
CA ALA A 70 -6.12 10.20 -9.53
C ALA A 70 -6.71 8.83 -9.22
N SER A 71 -7.41 8.21 -10.19
CA SER A 71 -7.95 6.87 -10.01
C SER A 71 -6.85 5.80 -9.89
N THR A 72 -5.75 5.95 -10.63
CA THR A 72 -4.57 5.08 -10.51
C THR A 72 -3.92 5.24 -9.14
N VAL A 73 -3.74 6.49 -8.69
CA VAL A 73 -3.19 6.79 -7.35
C VAL A 73 -4.07 6.16 -6.27
N SER A 74 -5.39 6.31 -6.39
CA SER A 74 -6.34 5.73 -5.44
C SER A 74 -6.25 4.21 -5.37
N ALA A 75 -6.16 3.53 -6.50
CA ALA A 75 -6.05 2.07 -6.57
C ALA A 75 -4.71 1.58 -5.99
N LEU A 76 -3.61 2.26 -6.30
CA LEU A 76 -2.29 1.94 -5.73
C LEU A 76 -2.26 2.18 -4.22
N TYR A 77 -2.89 3.25 -3.75
CA TYR A 77 -3.02 3.53 -2.33
C TYR A 77 -3.74 2.39 -1.61
N ASP A 78 -4.83 1.87 -2.19
CA ASP A 78 -5.54 0.72 -1.65
C ASP A 78 -4.65 -0.51 -1.52
N CYS A 79 -3.82 -0.77 -2.52
CA CYS A 79 -2.90 -1.91 -2.51
C CYS A 79 -1.83 -1.77 -1.42
N VAL A 80 -1.25 -0.58 -1.26
CA VAL A 80 -0.27 -0.32 -0.20
C VAL A 80 -0.94 -0.45 1.18
N TYR A 81 -2.16 0.07 1.32
CA TYR A 81 -2.91 -0.05 2.56
C TYR A 81 -3.20 -1.52 2.91
N ASP A 82 -3.64 -2.32 1.94
CA ASP A 82 -3.88 -3.75 2.15
C ASP A 82 -2.60 -4.47 2.60
N PHE A 83 -1.47 -4.12 2.00
CA PHE A 83 -0.17 -4.69 2.36
C PHE A 83 0.28 -4.25 3.76
N ALA A 84 0.07 -3.00 4.10
CA ALA A 84 0.35 -2.48 5.45
C ALA A 84 -0.55 -3.15 6.50
N PHE A 85 -1.81 -3.39 6.18
CA PHE A 85 -2.71 -4.13 7.06
C PHE A 85 -2.25 -5.58 7.25
N PHE A 86 -1.76 -6.21 6.21
CA PHE A 86 -1.13 -7.53 6.30
C PHE A 86 0.07 -7.50 7.25
N ALA A 87 0.96 -6.50 7.11
CA ALA A 87 2.11 -6.32 7.99
C ALA A 87 1.68 -6.17 9.45
N TYR A 88 0.66 -5.35 9.69
CA TYR A 88 0.11 -5.13 11.03
C TYR A 88 -0.48 -6.42 11.62
N THR A 89 -1.26 -7.16 10.84
CA THR A 89 -1.92 -8.39 11.28
C THR A 89 -0.92 -9.49 11.62
N THR A 90 0.16 -9.59 10.85
CA THR A 90 1.20 -10.61 11.06
C THR A 90 2.27 -10.20 12.07
N GLY A 91 2.21 -8.96 12.58
CA GLY A 91 3.16 -8.47 13.58
C GLY A 91 4.54 -8.12 13.02
N HIS A 92 4.63 -7.80 11.74
CA HIS A 92 5.89 -7.40 11.10
C HIS A 92 5.93 -5.88 10.99
N PRO A 93 6.90 -5.20 11.68
CA PRO A 93 6.83 -3.75 11.84
C PRO A 93 7.46 -2.95 10.70
N ALA A 94 8.04 -3.60 9.69
CA ALA A 94 8.79 -2.89 8.67
C ALA A 94 8.40 -3.34 7.27
N LEU A 95 8.04 -2.37 6.43
CA LEU A 95 7.81 -2.59 5.01
C LEU A 95 8.41 -1.46 4.20
N MET A 96 8.68 -1.72 2.94
CA MET A 96 9.08 -0.71 1.98
C MET A 96 8.36 -0.92 0.66
N TYR A 97 8.20 0.15 -0.11
CA TYR A 97 7.69 0.01 -1.46
C TYR A 97 8.40 0.96 -2.41
N HIS A 98 8.42 0.55 -3.66
CA HIS A 98 8.94 1.32 -4.78
C HIS A 98 7.81 1.48 -5.80
N LEU A 99 7.57 2.72 -6.21
CA LEU A 99 6.63 3.04 -7.27
C LEU A 99 7.40 3.66 -8.43
N GLY A 100 7.38 3.01 -9.57
CA GLY A 100 8.11 3.45 -10.75
C GLY A 100 7.33 3.27 -12.03
N ASP A 101 7.87 3.81 -13.12
CA ASP A 101 7.34 3.58 -14.45
C ASP A 101 7.68 2.15 -14.87
N HIS A 102 6.69 1.40 -15.38
CA HIS A 102 6.92 0.13 -16.04
C HIS A 102 7.20 0.35 -17.52
N ASP A 103 6.33 1.09 -18.16
CA ASP A 103 6.49 1.55 -19.53
C ASP A 103 5.79 2.91 -19.69
N ARG A 104 5.57 3.33 -20.93
CA ARG A 104 4.96 4.63 -21.23
C ARG A 104 3.53 4.74 -20.69
N CYS A 105 2.79 3.62 -20.65
CA CYS A 105 1.37 3.57 -20.34
C CYS A 105 1.05 3.00 -18.97
N SER A 106 2.04 2.43 -18.27
CA SER A 106 1.80 1.72 -17.02
C SER A 106 2.85 2.03 -15.96
N VAL A 107 2.44 1.86 -14.71
CA VAL A 107 3.30 2.01 -13.52
C VAL A 107 3.35 0.70 -12.77
N GLU A 108 4.42 0.48 -12.02
CA GLU A 108 4.63 -0.71 -11.22
C GLU A 108 4.89 -0.33 -9.77
N LEU A 109 4.13 -0.96 -8.89
CA LEU A 109 4.33 -0.90 -7.44
C LEU A 109 4.97 -2.20 -6.98
N ARG A 110 6.09 -2.10 -6.24
CA ARG A 110 6.73 -3.24 -5.57
C ARG A 110 6.79 -2.96 -4.09
N ALA A 111 6.05 -3.72 -3.31
CA ALA A 111 6.06 -3.61 -1.85
C ALA A 111 6.70 -4.87 -1.26
N THR A 112 7.57 -4.69 -0.28
CA THR A 112 8.30 -5.78 0.37
C THR A 112 8.15 -5.69 1.87
N LEU A 113 7.79 -6.81 2.48
CA LEU A 113 7.73 -6.99 3.92
C LEU A 113 8.89 -7.91 4.33
N PHE A 114 9.58 -7.53 5.40
CA PHE A 114 10.72 -8.28 5.92
C PHE A 114 10.36 -8.92 7.26
N SER A 115 10.72 -10.19 7.40
CA SER A 115 10.62 -10.94 8.65
C SER A 115 12.02 -11.20 9.21
N ASN A 116 12.13 -11.25 10.54
CA ASN A 116 13.39 -11.57 11.22
C ASN A 116 13.72 -13.05 11.23
N ASP A 117 12.80 -13.90 10.81
CA ASP A 117 12.98 -15.34 10.72
C ASP A 117 12.76 -15.83 9.29
N ASP A 118 13.01 -17.13 9.04
CA ASP A 118 12.87 -17.72 7.72
C ASP A 118 11.45 -18.21 7.42
N GLU A 119 10.44 -17.62 8.06
CA GLU A 119 9.04 -17.94 7.85
C GLU A 119 8.60 -17.66 6.40
N ASP A 120 7.88 -18.59 5.81
CA ASP A 120 7.22 -18.36 4.53
C ASP A 120 5.88 -17.65 4.77
N LEU A 121 5.90 -16.33 4.64
CA LEU A 121 4.72 -15.49 4.87
C LEU A 121 3.62 -15.72 3.84
N SER A 122 3.95 -16.26 2.65
CA SER A 122 2.96 -16.51 1.58
C SER A 122 2.00 -17.66 1.91
N GLN A 123 2.34 -18.50 2.87
CA GLN A 123 1.54 -19.68 3.27
C GLN A 123 0.66 -19.42 4.49
N THR A 124 0.56 -18.17 4.95
CA THR A 124 -0.22 -17.83 6.13
C THR A 124 -1.69 -17.54 5.77
N PRO A 125 -2.64 -17.69 6.70
CA PRO A 125 -4.02 -17.27 6.48
C PRO A 125 -4.14 -15.78 6.14
N ALA A 126 -3.30 -14.93 6.73
CA ALA A 126 -3.26 -13.50 6.43
C ALA A 126 -2.88 -13.24 4.97
N ALA A 127 -1.99 -14.05 4.39
CA ALA A 127 -1.63 -13.94 2.96
C ALA A 127 -2.82 -14.27 2.06
N GLN A 128 -3.67 -15.22 2.44
CA GLN A 128 -4.90 -15.53 1.73
C GLN A 128 -5.89 -14.38 1.79
N GLU A 129 -5.99 -13.70 2.93
CA GLU A 129 -6.83 -12.51 3.07
C GLU A 129 -6.31 -11.35 2.21
N LEU A 130 -4.98 -11.15 2.19
CA LEU A 130 -4.36 -10.15 1.31
C LEU A 130 -4.66 -10.45 -0.15
N GLU A 131 -4.49 -11.68 -0.58
CA GLU A 131 -4.76 -12.10 -1.95
C GLU A 131 -6.23 -11.88 -2.32
N SER A 132 -7.16 -12.22 -1.43
CA SER A 132 -8.59 -11.98 -1.63
C SER A 132 -8.89 -10.49 -1.77
N ALA A 133 -8.25 -9.64 -0.96
CA ALA A 133 -8.41 -8.19 -1.04
C ALA A 133 -7.91 -7.66 -2.40
N LEU A 134 -6.74 -8.11 -2.85
CA LEU A 134 -6.18 -7.70 -4.14
C LEU A 134 -7.05 -8.17 -5.32
N GLN A 135 -7.58 -9.39 -5.25
CA GLN A 135 -8.52 -9.88 -6.26
C GLN A 135 -9.78 -9.02 -6.32
N GLY A 136 -10.29 -8.58 -5.18
CA GLY A 136 -11.43 -7.67 -5.11
C GLY A 136 -11.15 -6.28 -5.64
N ARG A 137 -9.90 -5.85 -5.72
CA ARG A 137 -9.48 -4.56 -6.28
C ARG A 137 -9.42 -4.56 -7.81
N ASN A 138 -9.51 -5.74 -8.44
CA ASN A 138 -9.44 -5.89 -9.89
C ASN A 138 -8.15 -5.30 -10.49
N VAL A 139 -7.02 -5.56 -9.84
CA VAL A 139 -5.68 -5.14 -10.29
C VAL A 139 -4.87 -6.34 -10.75
N ALA A 140 -3.92 -6.11 -11.64
CA ALA A 140 -2.93 -7.13 -12.01
C ALA A 140 -1.86 -7.18 -10.92
N TYR A 141 -1.74 -8.31 -10.23
CA TYR A 141 -0.81 -8.45 -9.11
C TYR A 141 -0.11 -9.79 -9.10
N ARG A 142 1.02 -9.83 -8.38
CA ARG A 142 1.70 -11.06 -7.98
C ARG A 142 2.09 -10.95 -6.52
N LEU A 143 2.01 -12.08 -5.80
CA LEU A 143 2.60 -12.23 -4.47
C LEU A 143 3.72 -13.26 -4.56
N GLU A 144 4.92 -12.87 -4.16
CA GLU A 144 6.11 -13.72 -4.21
C GLU A 144 6.66 -13.87 -2.80
N GLY A 145 6.66 -15.12 -2.28
CA GLY A 145 7.21 -15.45 -0.98
C GLY A 145 8.62 -16.03 -1.11
N GLU A 146 9.52 -15.54 -0.25
CA GLU A 146 10.86 -16.11 -0.03
C GLU A 146 11.07 -16.24 1.48
N PRO A 147 12.03 -17.06 1.95
CA PRO A 147 12.33 -17.11 3.37
C PRO A 147 12.66 -15.73 3.92
N GLY A 148 11.88 -15.28 4.94
CA GLY A 148 12.07 -14.00 5.58
C GLY A 148 11.53 -12.80 4.82
N GLN A 149 10.76 -13.00 3.72
CA GLN A 149 10.30 -11.85 2.92
C GLN A 149 9.03 -12.21 2.12
N LEU A 150 8.15 -11.23 2.00
CA LEU A 150 7.01 -11.29 1.08
C LEU A 150 7.03 -10.06 0.19
N ARG A 151 6.86 -10.26 -1.10
CA ARG A 151 6.79 -9.18 -2.08
C ARG A 151 5.45 -9.17 -2.79
N MET A 152 4.86 -7.98 -2.89
CA MET A 152 3.67 -7.71 -3.69
C MET A 152 4.07 -6.84 -4.88
N ILE A 153 3.71 -7.28 -6.08
CA ILE A 153 3.96 -6.53 -7.31
C ILE A 153 2.61 -6.24 -7.96
N VAL A 154 2.34 -4.96 -8.21
CA VAL A 154 1.09 -4.51 -8.85
C VAL A 154 1.45 -3.70 -10.09
N LEU A 155 0.79 -4.04 -11.19
CA LEU A 155 0.94 -3.32 -12.46
C LEU A 155 -0.39 -2.63 -12.79
N MET A 156 -0.32 -1.34 -13.09
CA MET A 156 -1.52 -0.54 -13.36
C MET A 156 -1.34 0.41 -14.54
N PRO A 157 -2.43 0.66 -15.30
CA PRO A 157 -2.43 1.72 -16.29
C PRO A 157 -2.25 3.09 -15.64
N ARG A 158 -1.39 3.92 -16.23
CA ARG A 158 -1.15 5.29 -15.75
C ARG A 158 -2.38 6.18 -15.90
N ALA A 159 -3.16 5.96 -16.94
CA ALA A 159 -4.32 6.78 -17.28
C ALA A 159 -5.61 6.38 -16.55
N GLY A 160 -5.59 5.36 -15.71
CA GLY A 160 -6.73 5.01 -14.84
C GLY A 160 -7.88 4.27 -15.53
N GLU A 161 -7.63 3.60 -16.61
CA GLU A 161 -8.61 2.71 -17.25
C GLU A 161 -8.31 1.25 -17.01
#